data_d8c7094d80e7f646dd588022cd67513c
#
_entry.id   d8c7094d80e7f646dd588022cd67513c
#
_cell.length_a   1.000
_cell.length_b   1.000
_cell.length_c   1.000
_cell.angle_alpha   90.00
_cell.angle_beta   90.00
_cell.angle_gamma   90.00
#
_symmetry.space_group_name_H-M   'P 1'
#
loop_
_entity.id
_entity.type
_entity.pdbx_description
1 polymer ?
#
loop_
_entity_poly.entity_id
_entity_poly.type
_entity_poly.pdbx_seq_one_letter_code
_entity_poly.pdbx_strand_id
1 'polypeptide(L)'
;MNVSDLAVRAPVVIGCDATVADTAALMTGAGVGCVIVVDGDRPVGMVTDRDIVTRGVATNYPTDGRIDGLMTMGLVALDAGHDLDDLLHVFRDHAVRRVPIVDHDRVVGIVSLDDIMVLMAEQLSDVSKVLAGQIMFPHAGDEPKAPAPTS
;
A
#
# COMPACT_ATOMS: atom_id res chain seq x y z
N MET A 1 11.76 -9.66 1.04
CA MET A 1 10.36 -9.51 0.54
C MET A 1 10.38 -8.35 -0.43
N ASN A 2 10.13 -8.62 -1.68
CA ASN A 2 10.08 -7.59 -2.70
C ASN A 2 8.76 -6.83 -2.61
N VAL A 3 8.79 -5.58 -3.02
CA VAL A 3 7.60 -4.71 -3.01
C VAL A 3 6.48 -5.26 -3.89
N SER A 4 6.81 -5.97 -4.98
CA SER A 4 5.83 -6.65 -5.82
C SER A 4 4.99 -7.68 -5.06
N ASP A 5 5.57 -8.31 -4.03
CA ASP A 5 4.86 -9.29 -3.18
C ASP A 5 3.94 -8.60 -2.16
N LEU A 6 4.18 -7.30 -1.92
CA LEU A 6 3.41 -6.45 -1.00
C LEU A 6 2.32 -5.65 -1.70
N ALA A 7 2.35 -5.57 -3.02
CA ALA A 7 1.36 -4.84 -3.83
C ALA A 7 0.04 -5.61 -3.83
N VAL A 8 -0.65 -5.56 -2.70
CA VAL A 8 -1.84 -6.37 -2.39
C VAL A 8 -3.07 -5.90 -3.17
N ARG A 9 -3.04 -4.69 -3.74
CA ARG A 9 -4.18 -4.10 -4.43
C ARG A 9 -3.85 -3.81 -5.89
N ALA A 10 -4.75 -4.23 -6.77
CA ALA A 10 -4.72 -3.76 -8.15
C ALA A 10 -4.88 -2.23 -8.16
N PRO A 11 -4.07 -1.50 -8.94
CA PRO A 11 -4.18 -0.07 -9.02
C PRO A 11 -5.47 0.31 -9.75
N VAL A 12 -6.17 1.33 -9.24
CA VAL A 12 -7.25 1.97 -9.97
C VAL A 12 -6.66 3.19 -10.67
N VAL A 13 -6.70 3.19 -11.99
CA VAL A 13 -6.08 4.23 -12.82
C VAL A 13 -7.12 4.95 -13.66
N ILE A 14 -6.85 6.23 -13.96
CA ILE A 14 -7.68 7.04 -14.85
C ILE A 14 -6.78 7.89 -15.74
N GLY A 15 -7.21 8.13 -16.99
CA GLY A 15 -6.49 9.01 -17.89
C GLY A 15 -6.50 10.46 -17.44
N CYS A 16 -5.42 11.19 -17.68
CA CYS A 16 -5.25 12.59 -17.25
C CYS A 16 -6.26 13.55 -17.88
N ASP A 17 -6.85 13.19 -19.03
CA ASP A 17 -7.87 13.94 -19.73
C ASP A 17 -9.31 13.60 -19.34
N ALA A 18 -9.50 12.61 -18.47
CA ALA A 18 -10.81 12.29 -17.92
C ALA A 18 -11.36 13.46 -17.07
N THR A 19 -12.69 13.49 -16.93
CA THR A 19 -13.34 14.54 -16.14
C THR A 19 -13.33 14.23 -14.64
N VAL A 20 -13.56 15.25 -13.83
CA VAL A 20 -13.79 15.08 -12.38
C VAL A 20 -14.97 14.15 -12.13
N ALA A 21 -16.07 14.31 -12.87
CA ALA A 21 -17.24 13.44 -12.75
C ALA A 21 -16.93 11.98 -13.08
N ASP A 22 -16.17 11.70 -14.14
CA ASP A 22 -15.73 10.34 -14.50
C ASP A 22 -14.87 9.73 -13.42
N THR A 23 -13.98 10.52 -12.82
CA THR A 23 -13.10 10.09 -11.72
C THR A 23 -13.90 9.74 -10.48
N ALA A 24 -14.86 10.59 -10.10
CA ALA A 24 -15.74 10.33 -8.96
C ALA A 24 -16.59 9.07 -9.18
N ALA A 25 -17.10 8.85 -10.39
CA ALA A 25 -17.84 7.65 -10.73
C ALA A 25 -16.96 6.39 -10.66
N LEU A 26 -15.72 6.46 -11.13
CA LEU A 26 -14.75 5.36 -11.02
C LEU A 26 -14.44 5.04 -9.56
N MET A 27 -14.20 6.04 -8.72
CA MET A 27 -13.95 5.85 -7.28
C MET A 27 -15.14 5.14 -6.60
N THR A 28 -16.35 5.57 -6.93
CA THR A 28 -17.59 4.97 -6.39
C THR A 28 -17.75 3.53 -6.84
N GLY A 29 -17.57 3.25 -8.13
CA GLY A 29 -17.71 1.91 -8.69
C GLY A 29 -16.65 0.92 -8.21
N ALA A 30 -15.43 1.37 -8.01
CA ALA A 30 -14.32 0.57 -7.52
C ALA A 30 -14.23 0.51 -5.97
N GLY A 31 -15.01 1.33 -5.26
CA GLY A 31 -14.98 1.39 -3.80
C GLY A 31 -13.66 1.91 -3.23
N VAL A 32 -13.00 2.84 -3.93
CA VAL A 32 -11.71 3.42 -3.54
C VAL A 32 -11.80 4.93 -3.35
N GLY A 33 -10.99 5.46 -2.46
CA GLY A 33 -10.85 6.90 -2.24
C GLY A 33 -9.61 7.52 -2.89
N CYS A 34 -8.90 6.77 -3.73
CA CYS A 34 -7.69 7.22 -4.40
C CYS A 34 -7.58 6.56 -5.77
N VAL A 35 -7.20 7.32 -6.77
CA VAL A 35 -6.88 6.83 -8.12
C VAL A 35 -5.55 7.39 -8.57
N ILE A 36 -4.84 6.61 -9.39
CA ILE A 36 -3.61 7.05 -10.04
C ILE A 36 -3.97 7.64 -11.40
N VAL A 37 -3.51 8.85 -11.65
CA VAL A 37 -3.70 9.52 -12.93
C VAL A 37 -2.55 9.14 -13.86
N VAL A 38 -2.88 8.67 -15.05
CA VAL A 38 -1.92 8.22 -16.04
C VAL A 38 -2.01 9.03 -17.33
N ASP A 39 -0.87 9.19 -17.99
CA ASP A 39 -0.77 9.64 -19.36
C ASP A 39 -0.32 8.42 -20.21
N GLY A 40 -1.24 7.88 -20.98
CA GLY A 40 -1.06 6.53 -21.51
C GLY A 40 -1.00 5.51 -20.37
N ASP A 41 0.12 4.80 -20.23
CA ASP A 41 0.36 3.84 -19.13
C ASP A 41 1.24 4.43 -18.01
N ARG A 42 1.74 5.65 -18.19
CA ARG A 42 2.70 6.28 -17.29
C ARG A 42 1.98 7.05 -16.19
N PRO A 43 2.30 6.80 -14.91
CA PRO A 43 1.73 7.55 -13.82
C PRO A 43 2.25 8.99 -13.81
N VAL A 44 1.35 9.97 -13.72
CA VAL A 44 1.69 11.40 -13.71
C VAL A 44 1.20 12.11 -12.46
N GLY A 45 0.29 11.52 -11.70
CA GLY A 45 -0.23 12.09 -10.49
C GLY A 45 -1.18 11.17 -9.76
N MET A 46 -1.75 11.66 -8.68
CA MET A 46 -2.71 10.96 -7.84
C MET A 46 -3.83 11.91 -7.41
N VAL A 47 -5.04 11.40 -7.36
CA VAL A 47 -6.22 12.12 -6.89
C VAL A 47 -6.92 11.31 -5.82
N THR A 48 -7.24 11.96 -4.71
CA THR A 48 -8.07 11.40 -3.64
C THR A 48 -9.48 12.01 -3.67
N ASP A 49 -10.44 11.36 -3.01
CA ASP A 49 -11.77 11.92 -2.77
C ASP A 49 -11.70 13.26 -2.02
N ARG A 50 -10.74 13.41 -1.10
CA ARG A 50 -10.48 14.68 -0.42
C ARG A 50 -10.02 15.77 -1.38
N ASP A 51 -9.18 15.46 -2.39
CA ASP A 51 -8.77 16.42 -3.40
C ASP A 51 -9.97 16.91 -4.22
N ILE A 52 -10.88 16.02 -4.58
CA ILE A 52 -12.13 16.39 -5.28
C ILE A 52 -12.96 17.36 -4.44
N VAL A 53 -13.06 17.14 -3.14
CA VAL A 53 -13.78 18.05 -2.24
C VAL A 53 -13.04 19.37 -2.08
N THR A 54 -11.76 19.35 -1.72
CA THR A 54 -11.01 20.54 -1.30
C THR A 54 -10.51 21.39 -2.47
N ARG A 55 -10.13 20.77 -3.57
CA ARG A 55 -9.64 21.44 -4.78
C ARG A 55 -10.67 21.55 -5.89
N GLY A 56 -11.71 20.72 -5.85
CA GLY A 56 -12.79 20.71 -6.82
C GLY A 56 -14.01 21.48 -6.31
N VAL A 57 -14.79 20.87 -5.44
CA VAL A 57 -16.07 21.44 -4.98
C VAL A 57 -15.87 22.77 -4.24
N ALA A 58 -14.88 22.86 -3.35
CA ALA A 58 -14.64 24.07 -2.56
C ALA A 58 -14.19 25.29 -3.40
N THR A 59 -13.62 25.06 -4.57
CA THR A 59 -13.14 26.10 -5.49
C THR A 59 -14.05 26.33 -6.69
N ASN A 60 -15.18 25.66 -6.76
CA ASN A 60 -16.11 25.67 -7.90
C ASN A 60 -15.44 25.20 -9.22
N TYR A 61 -14.49 24.26 -9.12
CA TYR A 61 -13.91 23.62 -10.30
C TYR A 61 -15.00 22.82 -11.04
N PRO A 62 -15.15 22.96 -12.35
CA PRO A 62 -16.25 22.32 -13.07
C PRO A 62 -16.12 20.79 -13.06
N THR A 63 -17.23 20.08 -12.90
CA THR A 63 -17.24 18.60 -12.89
C THR A 63 -16.89 17.98 -14.24
N ASP A 64 -17.04 18.73 -15.34
CA ASP A 64 -16.58 18.38 -16.68
C ASP A 64 -15.13 18.85 -16.97
N GLY A 65 -14.48 19.47 -16.00
CA GLY A 65 -13.07 19.84 -16.07
C GLY A 65 -12.15 18.61 -16.00
N ARG A 66 -10.94 18.74 -16.53
CA ARG A 66 -9.96 17.65 -16.55
C ARG A 66 -9.47 17.32 -15.14
N ILE A 67 -9.34 16.02 -14.88
CA ILE A 67 -8.88 15.56 -13.57
C ILE A 67 -7.44 15.95 -13.26
N ASP A 68 -6.59 16.11 -14.28
CA ASP A 68 -5.20 16.55 -14.09
C ASP A 68 -5.09 17.96 -13.48
N GLY A 69 -6.15 18.78 -13.54
CA GLY A 69 -6.24 20.05 -12.84
C GLY A 69 -6.38 19.93 -11.31
N LEU A 70 -6.78 18.79 -10.79
CA LEU A 70 -6.96 18.52 -9.36
C LEU A 70 -5.91 17.56 -8.76
N MET A 71 -5.11 16.91 -9.58
CA MET A 71 -4.17 15.91 -9.12
C MET A 71 -3.00 16.52 -8.34
N THR A 72 -2.44 15.74 -7.44
CA THR A 72 -1.11 16.01 -6.88
C THR A 72 -0.08 15.54 -7.88
N MET A 73 0.76 16.46 -8.32
CA MET A 73 1.89 16.21 -9.22
C MET A 73 3.12 15.75 -8.43
N GLY A 74 4.15 15.25 -9.13
CA GLY A 74 5.36 14.80 -8.46
C GLY A 74 5.14 13.50 -7.70
N LEU A 75 4.42 12.57 -8.30
CA LEU A 75 4.12 11.27 -7.74
C LEU A 75 5.41 10.53 -7.35
N VAL A 76 5.50 10.14 -6.08
CA VAL A 76 6.56 9.25 -5.60
C VAL A 76 6.10 7.83 -5.86
N ALA A 77 6.69 7.18 -6.84
CA ALA A 77 6.47 5.77 -7.16
C ALA A 77 7.74 4.97 -6.85
N LEU A 78 7.58 3.69 -6.58
CA LEU A 78 8.70 2.77 -6.32
C LEU A 78 8.68 1.65 -7.35
N ASP A 79 9.85 1.28 -7.84
CA ASP A 79 9.99 0.15 -8.76
C ASP A 79 9.73 -1.18 -8.04
N ALA A 80 9.08 -2.12 -8.73
CA ALA A 80 8.68 -3.41 -8.20
C ALA A 80 9.85 -4.29 -7.72
N GLY A 81 11.07 -4.00 -8.19
CA GLY A 81 12.30 -4.70 -7.78
C GLY A 81 12.87 -4.27 -6.43
N HIS A 82 12.38 -3.18 -5.85
CA HIS A 82 12.80 -2.72 -4.52
C HIS A 82 12.22 -3.60 -3.40
N ASP A 83 12.76 -3.45 -2.21
CA ASP A 83 12.35 -4.21 -1.03
C ASP A 83 11.49 -3.38 -0.05
N LEU A 84 11.07 -4.02 1.05
CA LEU A 84 10.27 -3.38 2.09
C LEU A 84 11.01 -2.21 2.76
N ASP A 85 12.32 -2.32 2.95
CA ASP A 85 13.09 -1.25 3.60
C ASP A 85 13.10 0.02 2.73
N ASP A 86 13.27 -0.13 1.43
CA ASP A 86 13.16 0.97 0.47
C ASP A 86 11.77 1.63 0.53
N LEU A 87 10.72 0.84 0.59
CA LEU A 87 9.35 1.34 0.72
C LEU A 87 9.13 2.12 2.02
N LEU A 88 9.64 1.62 3.14
CA LEU A 88 9.56 2.31 4.44
C LEU A 88 10.33 3.64 4.42
N HIS A 89 11.47 3.69 3.73
CA HIS A 89 12.20 4.93 3.49
C HIS A 89 11.36 5.94 2.70
N VAL A 90 10.67 5.50 1.65
CA VAL A 90 9.79 6.37 0.85
C VAL A 90 8.67 6.97 1.71
N PHE A 91 7.99 6.15 2.51
CA PHE A 91 6.94 6.64 3.41
C PHE A 91 7.46 7.71 4.37
N ARG A 92 8.63 7.49 4.96
CA ARG A 92 9.24 8.40 5.92
C ARG A 92 9.72 9.69 5.27
N ASP A 93 10.51 9.57 4.20
CA ASP A 93 11.25 10.69 3.64
C ASP A 93 10.33 11.63 2.84
N HIS A 94 9.24 11.12 2.28
CA HIS A 94 8.27 11.90 1.51
C HIS A 94 6.97 12.20 2.26
N ALA A 95 6.83 11.71 3.50
CA ALA A 95 5.62 11.88 4.32
C ALA A 95 4.33 11.47 3.60
N VAL A 96 4.39 10.43 2.78
CA VAL A 96 3.26 9.87 2.03
C VAL A 96 2.71 8.65 2.72
N ARG A 97 1.44 8.31 2.48
CA ARG A 97 0.78 7.11 3.03
C ARG A 97 0.46 6.06 1.98
N ARG A 98 0.62 6.39 0.71
CA ARG A 98 0.38 5.49 -0.43
C ARG A 98 1.48 5.68 -1.45
N VAL A 99 1.98 4.57 -1.96
CA VAL A 99 3.06 4.56 -2.96
C VAL A 99 2.63 3.66 -4.11
N PRO A 100 2.48 4.19 -5.31
CA PRO A 100 2.32 3.39 -6.51
C PRO A 100 3.56 2.56 -6.78
N ILE A 101 3.34 1.32 -7.19
CA ILE A 101 4.40 0.42 -7.60
C ILE A 101 4.40 0.36 -9.13
N VAL A 102 5.56 0.55 -9.71
CA VAL A 102 5.75 0.57 -11.16
C VAL A 102 6.70 -0.57 -11.59
N ASP A 103 6.44 -1.07 -12.76
CA ASP A 103 7.33 -1.98 -13.48
C ASP A 103 7.40 -1.50 -14.93
N HIS A 104 8.61 -1.22 -15.41
CA HIS A 104 8.82 -0.65 -16.76
C HIS A 104 7.92 0.56 -17.05
N ASP A 105 7.91 1.54 -16.14
CA ASP A 105 7.08 2.77 -16.20
C ASP A 105 5.55 2.56 -16.20
N ARG A 106 5.09 1.34 -15.96
CA ARG A 106 3.67 1.00 -15.86
C ARG A 106 3.28 0.77 -14.40
N VAL A 107 2.14 1.28 -14.01
CA VAL A 107 1.60 1.02 -12.67
C VAL A 107 1.14 -0.43 -12.57
N VAL A 108 1.74 -1.19 -11.65
CA VAL A 108 1.40 -2.59 -11.40
C VAL A 108 0.71 -2.81 -10.06
N GLY A 109 0.77 -1.84 -9.17
CA GLY A 109 0.13 -1.93 -7.87
C GLY A 109 0.15 -0.61 -7.12
N ILE A 110 -0.46 -0.64 -5.95
CA ILE A 110 -0.38 0.43 -4.95
C ILE A 110 -0.25 -0.21 -3.57
N VAL A 111 0.64 0.32 -2.77
CA VAL A 111 0.83 -0.09 -1.38
C VAL A 111 0.56 1.09 -0.46
N SER A 112 -0.25 0.86 0.57
CA SER A 112 -0.47 1.85 1.62
C SER A 112 0.31 1.50 2.88
N LEU A 113 0.57 2.51 3.70
CA LEU A 113 1.14 2.30 5.03
C LEU A 113 0.24 1.42 5.90
N ASP A 114 -1.08 1.55 5.74
CA ASP A 114 -2.06 0.74 6.48
C ASP A 114 -1.96 -0.75 6.10
N ASP A 115 -1.75 -1.07 4.80
CA ASP A 115 -1.54 -2.45 4.33
C ASP A 115 -0.28 -3.06 4.97
N ILE A 116 0.79 -2.27 5.09
CA ILE A 116 2.03 -2.73 5.77
C ILE A 116 1.81 -2.95 7.27
N MET A 117 1.04 -2.08 7.93
CA MET A 117 0.73 -2.26 9.35
C MET A 117 -0.07 -3.55 9.60
N VAL A 118 -1.05 -3.87 8.74
CA VAL A 118 -1.80 -5.13 8.82
C VAL A 118 -0.87 -6.33 8.63
N LEU A 119 -0.03 -6.30 7.60
CA LEU A 119 0.93 -7.37 7.34
C LEU A 119 1.87 -7.62 8.54
N MET A 120 2.40 -6.55 9.14
CA MET A 120 3.27 -6.65 10.29
C MET A 120 2.54 -7.21 11.52
N ALA A 121 1.28 -6.81 11.73
CA ALA A 121 0.47 -7.32 12.81
C ALA A 121 0.18 -8.83 12.66
N GLU A 122 -0.07 -9.29 11.45
CA GLU A 122 -0.24 -10.72 11.14
C GLU A 122 1.04 -11.52 11.43
N GLN A 123 2.19 -11.03 10.97
CA GLN A 123 3.49 -11.66 11.23
C GLN A 123 3.80 -11.74 12.72
N LEU A 124 3.53 -10.67 13.48
CA LEU A 124 3.73 -10.65 14.92
C LEU A 124 2.79 -11.64 15.63
N SER A 125 1.55 -11.75 15.18
CA SER A 125 0.60 -12.76 15.69
C SER A 125 1.10 -14.17 15.47
N ASP A 126 1.67 -14.48 14.31
CA ASP A 126 2.20 -15.81 14.01
C ASP A 126 3.43 -16.15 14.88
N VAL A 127 4.34 -15.20 15.09
CA VAL A 127 5.45 -15.37 16.04
C VAL A 127 4.94 -15.64 17.44
N SER A 128 3.91 -14.91 17.88
CA SER A 128 3.30 -15.10 19.20
C SER A 128 2.70 -16.51 19.37
N LYS A 129 2.05 -17.05 18.35
CA LYS A 129 1.52 -18.42 18.35
C LYS A 129 2.62 -19.48 18.47
N VAL A 130 3.74 -19.27 17.76
CA VAL A 130 4.91 -20.17 17.87
C VAL A 130 5.47 -20.16 19.28
N LEU A 131 5.66 -18.98 19.88
CA LEU A 131 6.15 -18.86 21.25
C LEU A 131 5.19 -19.51 22.26
N ALA A 132 3.89 -19.29 22.14
CA ALA A 132 2.89 -19.89 23.02
C ALA A 132 2.92 -21.42 22.90
N GLY A 133 3.07 -21.98 21.71
CA GLY A 133 3.22 -23.41 21.48
C GLY A 133 4.47 -24.01 22.14
N GLN A 134 5.58 -23.30 22.10
CA GLN A 134 6.83 -23.74 22.75
C GLN A 134 6.76 -23.70 24.29
N ILE A 135 6.05 -22.73 24.85
CA ILE A 135 5.86 -22.60 26.30
C ILE A 135 4.88 -23.67 26.83
N MET A 136 3.80 -23.91 26.11
CA MET A 136 2.73 -24.83 26.53
C MET A 136 3.05 -26.31 26.25
N PHE A 137 3.87 -26.59 25.25
CA PHE A 137 4.27 -27.93 24.82
C PHE A 137 5.77 -28.02 24.60
N PRO A 138 6.59 -27.98 25.68
CA PRO A 138 8.02 -28.18 25.54
C PRO A 138 8.29 -29.55 24.90
N HIS A 139 9.26 -29.62 24.00
CA HIS A 139 9.61 -30.84 23.30
C HIS A 139 9.97 -31.93 24.30
N ALA A 140 9.54 -33.17 24.04
CA ALA A 140 9.82 -34.36 24.88
C ALA A 140 11.34 -34.70 25.03
N GLY A 141 12.24 -33.86 24.53
CA GLY A 141 13.68 -33.96 24.68
C GLY A 141 14.28 -33.06 25.78
N ASP A 142 13.50 -32.14 26.34
CA ASP A 142 13.95 -31.19 27.34
C ASP A 142 13.72 -31.67 28.80
N GLU A 143 13.33 -32.92 29.02
CA GLU A 143 13.27 -33.47 30.38
C GLU A 143 14.67 -33.58 30.96
N PRO A 144 14.92 -32.99 32.15
CA PRO A 144 16.19 -33.15 32.84
C PRO A 144 16.42 -34.64 33.11
N LYS A 145 17.53 -35.17 32.61
CA LYS A 145 17.94 -36.55 32.86
C LYS A 145 17.97 -36.78 34.36
N ALA A 146 17.18 -37.73 34.83
CA ALA A 146 17.20 -38.13 36.25
C ALA A 146 18.63 -38.49 36.68
N PRO A 147 19.10 -38.06 37.87
CA PRO A 147 20.42 -38.41 38.36
C PRO A 147 20.55 -39.91 38.45
N ALA A 148 21.69 -40.45 38.01
CA ALA A 148 22.00 -41.86 38.13
C ALA A 148 21.97 -42.32 39.55
N PRO A 149 21.44 -43.55 39.86
CA PRO A 149 21.44 -44.05 41.24
C PRO A 149 22.87 -44.19 41.74
N THR A 150 23.16 -43.57 42.85
CA THR A 150 24.42 -43.73 43.62
C THR A 150 24.47 -45.12 44.19
N SER A 151 25.49 -45.88 43.80
CA SER A 151 25.81 -47.20 44.32
C SER A 151 26.26 -47.12 45.78
#